data_374e374660e68baf2d296261fc0b92e4
#
_entry.id   374e374660e68baf2d296261fc0b92e4
#
_cell.length_a   1.000
_cell.length_b   1.000
_cell.length_c   1.000
_cell.angle_alpha   90.00
_cell.angle_beta   90.00
_cell.angle_gamma   90.00
#
_symmetry.space_group_name_H-M   'P 1'
#
loop_
_entity.id
_entity.type
_entity.pdbx_description
1 polymer ?
#
loop_
_entity_poly.entity_id
_entity_poly.type
_entity_poly.pdbx_seq_one_letter_code
_entity_poly.pdbx_strand_id
1 'polypeptide(L)'
;YREGETPWDKGRPAPPLLEWIEAHPGRLSGRILVPGSGMGHDVRALAALPTVTGVTGLDLSPSAISRANEFPVIGSEEHRVGDLFDLPRQDRAAYDWVWEHTCFCAIHPARRTEYVEAVHDALRPGGQLLAVFYLNPYDNEHSPGGGPPHGSTLEEIEGYFVASGRFTIEESSVPGRSYPGREGLEQLIRMRRA
;
A
#
# COMPACT_ATOMS: atom_id res chain seq x y z
N TYR A 1 14.83 5.53 -9.62
CA TYR A 1 15.21 6.77 -8.92
C TYR A 1 16.56 7.34 -9.37
N ARG A 2 17.51 6.49 -9.79
CA ARG A 2 18.86 6.97 -10.21
C ARG A 2 18.85 7.68 -11.56
N GLU A 3 17.94 7.35 -12.47
CA GLU A 3 17.85 7.89 -13.83
C GLU A 3 16.80 8.99 -13.99
N GLY A 4 16.15 9.42 -12.89
CA GLY A 4 15.17 10.51 -12.91
C GLY A 4 13.79 10.15 -13.45
N GLU A 5 13.61 8.98 -14.03
CA GLU A 5 12.32 8.50 -14.52
C GLU A 5 11.65 7.61 -13.48
N THR A 6 10.61 8.13 -12.85
CA THR A 6 9.78 7.42 -11.87
C THR A 6 8.31 7.53 -12.27
N PRO A 7 7.86 6.80 -13.31
CA PRO A 7 6.51 6.95 -13.86
C PRO A 7 5.40 6.60 -12.85
N TRP A 8 5.74 5.82 -11.83
CA TRP A 8 4.83 5.49 -10.72
C TRP A 8 4.68 6.62 -9.70
N ASP A 9 5.66 7.52 -9.60
CA ASP A 9 5.54 8.69 -8.73
C ASP A 9 4.71 9.78 -9.41
N LYS A 10 3.62 10.13 -8.77
CA LYS A 10 2.68 11.14 -9.28
C LYS A 10 2.80 12.49 -8.55
N GLY A 11 3.79 12.63 -7.66
CA GLY A 11 4.08 13.87 -6.94
C GLY A 11 3.00 14.30 -5.94
N ARG A 12 2.05 13.43 -5.63
CA ARG A 12 0.92 13.70 -4.73
C ARG A 12 0.37 12.40 -4.14
N PRO A 13 -0.39 12.49 -3.02
CA PRO A 13 -1.06 11.34 -2.45
C PRO A 13 -2.05 10.69 -3.43
N ALA A 14 -2.29 9.39 -3.24
CA ALA A 14 -3.22 8.61 -4.03
C ALA A 14 -4.64 9.18 -3.91
N PRO A 15 -5.30 9.49 -5.04
CA PRO A 15 -6.67 10.02 -5.01
C PRO A 15 -7.66 9.11 -4.29
N PRO A 16 -7.58 7.74 -4.40
CA PRO A 16 -8.45 6.85 -3.63
C PRO A 16 -8.22 6.94 -2.12
N LEU A 17 -6.99 7.20 -1.66
CA LEU A 17 -6.71 7.41 -0.24
C LEU A 17 -7.42 8.65 0.28
N LEU A 18 -7.28 9.77 -0.45
CA LEU A 18 -7.89 11.03 -0.05
C LEU A 18 -9.42 10.93 -0.04
N GLU A 19 -10.01 10.28 -1.06
CA GLU A 19 -11.44 10.02 -1.11
C GLU A 19 -11.92 9.20 0.08
N TRP A 20 -11.19 8.13 0.41
CA TRP A 20 -11.55 7.28 1.53
C TRP A 20 -11.46 8.00 2.88
N ILE A 21 -10.42 8.82 3.09
CA ILE A 21 -10.27 9.67 4.29
C ILE A 21 -11.44 10.63 4.44
N GLU A 22 -11.83 11.30 3.34
CA GLU A 22 -12.96 12.23 3.31
C GLU A 22 -14.30 11.53 3.64
N ALA A 23 -14.49 10.31 3.12
CA ALA A 23 -15.71 9.54 3.36
C ALA A 23 -15.77 8.91 4.76
N HIS A 24 -14.63 8.70 5.42
CA HIS A 24 -14.53 8.00 6.70
C HIS A 24 -13.71 8.79 7.72
N PRO A 25 -14.15 9.99 8.11
CA PRO A 25 -13.37 10.86 9.01
C PRO A 25 -13.11 10.17 10.35
N GLY A 26 -11.83 10.18 10.77
CA GLY A 26 -11.38 9.58 12.03
C GLY A 26 -11.29 8.05 12.03
N ARG A 27 -11.58 7.38 10.93
CA ARG A 27 -11.53 5.91 10.86
C ARG A 27 -10.10 5.37 10.87
N LEU A 28 -9.19 6.01 10.12
CA LEU A 28 -7.76 5.72 10.20
C LEU A 28 -7.21 6.27 11.51
N SER A 29 -6.62 5.40 12.32
CA SER A 29 -6.15 5.76 13.66
C SER A 29 -5.03 4.84 14.11
N GLY A 30 -4.23 5.28 15.08
CA GLY A 30 -3.13 4.49 15.60
C GLY A 30 -1.91 4.48 14.67
N ARG A 31 -1.21 3.35 14.61
CA ARG A 31 0.02 3.19 13.82
C ARG A 31 -0.29 2.59 12.45
N ILE A 32 0.28 3.18 11.40
CA ILE A 32 0.07 2.77 10.00
C ILE A 32 1.41 2.41 9.36
N LEU A 33 1.46 1.28 8.66
CA LEU A 33 2.57 0.90 7.78
C LEU A 33 2.18 1.16 6.32
N VAL A 34 3.11 1.74 5.57
CA VAL A 34 2.99 1.96 4.11
C VAL A 34 4.14 1.25 3.42
N PRO A 35 3.96 0.01 2.94
CA PRO A 35 4.99 -0.71 2.20
C PRO A 35 5.13 -0.15 0.78
N GLY A 36 6.36 -0.14 0.25
CA GLY A 36 6.66 0.45 -1.05
C GLY A 36 6.35 1.95 -1.10
N SER A 37 6.65 2.66 -0.03
CA SER A 37 6.21 4.04 0.21
C SER A 37 6.76 5.08 -0.78
N GLY A 38 7.78 4.74 -1.56
CA GLY A 38 8.40 5.65 -2.52
C GLY A 38 8.86 6.96 -1.87
N MET A 39 8.46 8.07 -2.45
CA MET A 39 8.75 9.42 -1.92
C MET A 39 7.80 9.86 -0.80
N GLY A 40 6.96 8.97 -0.25
CA GLY A 40 6.19 9.18 0.98
C GLY A 40 5.02 10.15 0.86
N HIS A 41 4.44 10.33 -0.32
CA HIS A 41 3.27 11.23 -0.47
C HIS A 41 2.08 10.75 0.36
N ASP A 42 1.74 9.45 0.31
CA ASP A 42 0.68 8.86 1.11
C ASP A 42 1.02 8.84 2.60
N VAL A 43 2.30 8.61 2.94
CA VAL A 43 2.79 8.62 4.32
C VAL A 43 2.49 9.97 4.98
N ARG A 44 2.82 11.08 4.29
CA ARG A 44 2.56 12.43 4.80
C ARG A 44 1.06 12.75 4.90
N ALA A 45 0.26 12.30 3.92
CA ALA A 45 -1.19 12.48 3.96
C ALA A 45 -1.82 11.77 5.18
N LEU A 46 -1.34 10.55 5.48
CA LEU A 46 -1.78 9.79 6.66
C LEU A 46 -1.30 10.43 7.97
N ALA A 47 -0.05 10.91 8.00
CA ALA A 47 0.52 11.55 9.18
C ALA A 47 -0.16 12.88 9.56
N ALA A 48 -0.81 13.54 8.60
CA ALA A 48 -1.60 14.75 8.85
C ALA A 48 -2.93 14.48 9.59
N LEU A 49 -3.34 13.22 9.74
CA LEU A 49 -4.60 12.87 10.39
C LEU A 49 -4.45 12.93 11.93
N PRO A 50 -5.35 13.61 12.65
CA PRO A 50 -5.22 13.80 14.10
C PRO A 50 -5.40 12.51 14.91
N THR A 51 -5.99 11.47 14.32
CA THR A 51 -6.21 10.16 14.95
C THR A 51 -5.04 9.19 14.74
N VAL A 52 -4.10 9.53 13.86
CA VAL A 52 -2.92 8.72 13.56
C VAL A 52 -1.78 9.08 14.51
N THR A 53 -1.20 8.07 15.15
CA THR A 53 -0.15 8.23 16.16
C THR A 53 1.25 7.95 15.62
N GLY A 54 1.35 7.37 14.43
CA GLY A 54 2.61 7.12 13.75
C GLY A 54 2.39 6.51 12.38
N VAL A 55 3.19 6.92 11.41
CA VAL A 55 3.20 6.33 10.06
C VAL A 55 4.61 5.91 9.72
N THR A 56 4.79 4.64 9.36
CA THR A 56 6.06 4.13 8.86
C THR A 56 5.98 3.92 7.36
N GLY A 57 6.69 4.71 6.59
CA GLY A 57 6.95 4.47 5.18
C GLY A 57 8.14 3.54 5.03
N LEU A 58 7.94 2.36 4.42
CA LEU A 58 8.97 1.36 4.19
C LEU A 58 9.22 1.19 2.70
N ASP A 59 10.47 1.31 2.26
CA ASP A 59 10.84 1.10 0.86
C ASP A 59 12.20 0.43 0.75
N LEU A 60 12.38 -0.42 -0.25
CA LEU A 60 13.65 -1.08 -0.55
C LEU A 60 14.70 -0.10 -1.12
N SER A 61 14.26 1.02 -1.69
CA SER A 61 15.13 1.97 -2.37
C SER A 61 15.68 3.04 -1.42
N PRO A 62 16.99 3.03 -1.10
CA PRO A 62 17.61 4.11 -0.35
C PRO A 62 17.42 5.49 -0.99
N SER A 63 17.39 5.54 -2.33
CA SER A 63 17.18 6.79 -3.06
C SER A 63 15.76 7.34 -2.90
N ALA A 64 14.74 6.46 -2.82
CA ALA A 64 13.36 6.87 -2.55
C ALA A 64 13.25 7.45 -1.14
N ILE A 65 13.79 6.76 -0.15
CA ILE A 65 13.78 7.19 1.25
C ILE A 65 14.58 8.50 1.43
N SER A 66 15.73 8.64 0.76
CA SER A 66 16.48 9.91 0.79
C SER A 66 15.62 11.07 0.31
N ARG A 67 14.93 10.91 -0.82
CA ARG A 67 14.02 11.93 -1.36
C ARG A 67 12.80 12.17 -0.47
N ALA A 68 12.23 11.11 0.13
CA ALA A 68 11.12 11.26 1.06
C ALA A 68 11.49 12.14 2.26
N ASN A 69 12.74 12.02 2.75
CA ASN A 69 13.28 12.81 3.86
C ASN A 69 13.66 14.26 3.49
N GLU A 70 13.64 14.64 2.22
CA GLU A 70 13.81 16.03 1.79
C GLU A 70 12.56 16.88 2.03
N PHE A 71 11.41 16.25 2.19
CA PHE A 71 10.17 16.96 2.48
C PHE A 71 10.05 17.27 3.97
N PRO A 72 9.39 18.38 4.32
CA PRO A 72 9.13 18.71 5.73
C PRO A 72 8.31 17.62 6.42
N VAL A 73 8.64 17.34 7.67
CA VAL A 73 7.84 16.47 8.54
C VAL A 73 6.51 17.15 8.85
N ILE A 74 5.41 16.42 8.74
CA ILE A 74 4.05 16.92 8.94
C ILE A 74 3.47 16.47 10.29
N GLY A 75 3.77 15.24 10.69
CA GLY A 75 3.23 14.63 11.90
C GLY A 75 4.20 13.66 12.54
N SER A 76 3.73 12.46 12.83
CA SER A 76 4.53 11.38 13.42
C SER A 76 4.91 10.34 12.37
N GLU A 77 5.42 10.78 11.24
CA GLU A 77 5.91 9.90 10.17
C GLU A 77 7.42 9.66 10.25
N GLU A 78 7.80 8.47 9.81
CA GLU A 78 9.19 8.10 9.55
C GLU A 78 9.30 7.38 8.19
N HIS A 79 10.42 7.57 7.51
CA HIS A 79 10.74 6.88 6.26
C HIS A 79 11.95 5.99 6.48
N ARG A 80 11.82 4.69 6.24
CA ARG A 80 12.86 3.68 6.50
C ARG A 80 13.16 2.86 5.24
N VAL A 81 14.47 2.67 5.00
CA VAL A 81 14.91 1.64 4.06
C VAL A 81 14.70 0.28 4.73
N GLY A 82 13.99 -0.62 4.07
CA GLY A 82 13.78 -1.96 4.60
C GLY A 82 12.99 -2.86 3.65
N ASP A 83 13.03 -4.14 3.95
CA ASP A 83 12.28 -5.17 3.23
C ASP A 83 11.04 -5.57 4.03
N LEU A 84 9.88 -5.48 3.41
CA LEU A 84 8.63 -5.95 4.01
C LEU A 84 8.69 -7.45 4.35
N PHE A 85 9.44 -8.23 3.59
CA PHE A 85 9.59 -9.67 3.82
C PHE A 85 10.56 -10.00 4.97
N ASP A 86 11.30 -9.02 5.47
CA ASP A 86 12.22 -9.17 6.60
C ASP A 86 11.98 -8.09 7.66
N LEU A 87 10.73 -7.97 8.09
CA LEU A 87 10.36 -7.00 9.12
C LEU A 87 11.05 -7.33 10.45
N PRO A 88 11.70 -6.33 11.07
CA PRO A 88 12.29 -6.49 12.41
C PRO A 88 11.19 -6.84 13.42
N ARG A 89 11.60 -7.54 14.50
CA ARG A 89 10.67 -8.06 15.51
C ARG A 89 9.73 -6.99 16.10
N GLN A 90 10.24 -5.77 16.29
CA GLN A 90 9.45 -4.66 16.84
C GLN A 90 8.34 -4.16 15.89
N ASP A 91 8.39 -4.51 14.61
CA ASP A 91 7.40 -4.12 13.61
C ASP A 91 6.36 -5.23 13.34
N ARG A 92 6.54 -6.40 13.98
CA ARG A 92 5.55 -7.50 13.89
C ARG A 92 4.42 -7.27 14.87
N ALA A 93 3.20 -7.46 14.41
CA ALA A 93 1.97 -7.19 15.16
C ALA A 93 1.94 -5.78 15.79
N ALA A 94 2.54 -4.79 15.12
CA ALA A 94 2.77 -3.46 15.63
C ALA A 94 1.87 -2.38 15.04
N TYR A 95 1.19 -2.70 13.94
CA TYR A 95 0.41 -1.71 13.20
C TYR A 95 -1.09 -1.98 13.33
N ASP A 96 -1.85 -0.90 13.48
CA ASP A 96 -3.32 -0.91 13.44
C ASP A 96 -3.82 -1.03 12.01
N TRP A 97 -3.07 -0.41 11.08
CA TRP A 97 -3.39 -0.40 9.66
C TRP A 97 -2.14 -0.65 8.81
N VAL A 98 -2.39 -1.28 7.66
CA VAL A 98 -1.49 -1.23 6.50
C VAL A 98 -2.22 -0.47 5.40
N TRP A 99 -1.58 0.52 4.80
CA TRP A 99 -2.02 1.17 3.57
C TRP A 99 -1.23 0.60 2.41
N GLU A 100 -1.93 -0.06 1.49
CA GLU A 100 -1.37 -0.63 0.25
C GLU A 100 -1.79 0.19 -0.95
N HIS A 101 -0.81 0.67 -1.70
CA HIS A 101 -1.03 1.28 -3.00
C HIS A 101 0.17 1.05 -3.89
N THR A 102 -0.03 0.28 -4.96
CA THR A 102 0.98 -0.04 -6.01
C THR A 102 2.22 -0.83 -5.56
N CYS A 103 2.25 -1.36 -4.35
CA CYS A 103 3.29 -2.27 -3.89
C CYS A 103 3.01 -3.71 -4.35
N PHE A 104 1.79 -4.23 -4.14
CA PHE A 104 1.42 -5.59 -4.51
C PHE A 104 1.61 -5.88 -6.01
N CYS A 105 1.27 -4.94 -6.88
CA CYS A 105 1.49 -5.09 -8.32
C CYS A 105 2.97 -5.03 -8.71
N ALA A 106 3.84 -4.54 -7.85
CA ALA A 106 5.29 -4.59 -8.05
C ALA A 106 5.91 -5.91 -7.59
N ILE A 107 5.19 -6.71 -6.79
CA ILE A 107 5.67 -8.01 -6.31
C ILE A 107 5.46 -9.08 -7.39
N HIS A 108 6.55 -9.80 -7.70
CA HIS A 108 6.48 -10.92 -8.63
C HIS A 108 5.42 -11.94 -8.18
N PRO A 109 4.54 -12.45 -9.07
CA PRO A 109 3.44 -13.34 -8.70
C PRO A 109 3.84 -14.54 -7.83
N ALA A 110 5.01 -15.13 -8.06
CA ALA A 110 5.52 -16.24 -7.25
C ALA A 110 5.79 -15.88 -5.76
N ARG A 111 5.86 -14.58 -5.42
CA ARG A 111 6.10 -14.10 -4.06
C ARG A 111 4.88 -13.46 -3.40
N ARG A 112 3.74 -13.48 -4.05
CA ARG A 112 2.51 -12.83 -3.52
C ARG A 112 2.00 -13.47 -2.23
N THR A 113 2.16 -14.78 -2.07
CA THR A 113 1.85 -15.46 -0.80
C THR A 113 2.72 -14.93 0.33
N GLU A 114 4.04 -14.77 0.10
CA GLU A 114 4.96 -14.18 1.09
C GLU A 114 4.56 -12.74 1.42
N TYR A 115 4.11 -11.96 0.42
CA TYR A 115 3.62 -10.61 0.62
C TYR A 115 2.41 -10.58 1.58
N VAL A 116 1.42 -11.44 1.35
CA VAL A 116 0.23 -11.54 2.21
C VAL A 116 0.61 -11.94 3.63
N GLU A 117 1.57 -12.86 3.79
CA GLU A 117 2.12 -13.24 5.09
C GLU A 117 2.80 -12.08 5.79
N ALA A 118 3.63 -11.32 5.08
CA ALA A 118 4.34 -10.19 5.64
C ALA A 118 3.40 -9.06 6.08
N VAL A 119 2.36 -8.75 5.28
CA VAL A 119 1.32 -7.76 5.65
C VAL A 119 0.52 -8.25 6.86
N HIS A 120 0.15 -9.53 6.89
CA HIS A 120 -0.53 -10.13 8.03
C HIS A 120 0.34 -10.03 9.30
N ASP A 121 1.62 -10.36 9.21
CA ASP A 121 2.54 -10.32 10.36
C ASP A 121 2.80 -8.90 10.88
N ALA A 122 2.77 -7.90 10.02
CA ALA A 122 2.91 -6.49 10.41
C ALA A 122 1.71 -5.98 11.23
N LEU A 123 0.51 -6.41 10.87
CA LEU A 123 -0.71 -6.00 11.54
C LEU A 123 -0.85 -6.66 12.92
N ARG A 124 -1.36 -5.92 13.91
CA ARG A 124 -1.80 -6.52 15.17
C ARG A 124 -3.05 -7.40 14.96
N PRO A 125 -3.38 -8.33 15.90
CA PRO A 125 -4.65 -9.04 15.83
C PRO A 125 -5.84 -8.07 15.71
N GLY A 126 -6.71 -8.32 14.71
CA GLY A 126 -7.82 -7.43 14.39
C GLY A 126 -7.43 -6.12 13.68
N GLY A 127 -6.15 -5.92 13.36
CA GLY A 127 -5.69 -4.81 12.52
C GLY A 127 -6.24 -4.91 11.09
N GLN A 128 -6.15 -3.83 10.33
CA GLN A 128 -6.81 -3.71 9.03
C GLN A 128 -5.83 -3.38 7.91
N LEU A 129 -6.07 -4.00 6.76
CA LEU A 129 -5.46 -3.63 5.49
C LEU A 129 -6.46 -2.78 4.71
N LEU A 130 -6.07 -1.57 4.33
CA LEU A 130 -6.75 -0.76 3.34
C LEU A 130 -5.89 -0.75 2.09
N ALA A 131 -6.41 -1.30 1.00
CA ALA A 131 -5.62 -1.52 -0.20
C ALA A 131 -6.32 -0.98 -1.45
N VAL A 132 -5.53 -0.42 -2.36
CA VAL A 132 -5.97 -0.12 -3.72
C VAL A 132 -5.18 -1.00 -4.68
N PHE A 133 -5.81 -2.05 -5.15
CA PHE A 133 -5.22 -2.97 -6.10
C PHE A 133 -5.44 -2.48 -7.53
N TYR A 134 -4.37 -2.47 -8.29
CA TYR A 134 -4.42 -2.21 -9.72
C TYR A 134 -4.72 -3.54 -10.44
N LEU A 135 -5.96 -3.70 -10.92
CA LEU A 135 -6.47 -4.98 -11.38
C LEU A 135 -6.03 -5.34 -12.79
N ASN A 136 -6.02 -4.40 -13.70
CA ASN A 136 -5.73 -4.70 -15.10
C ASN A 136 -4.52 -3.93 -15.61
N PRO A 137 -3.31 -4.25 -15.16
CA PRO A 137 -2.11 -3.76 -15.82
C PRO A 137 -1.84 -4.51 -17.13
N TYR A 138 -2.78 -5.34 -17.59
CA TYR A 138 -2.65 -6.14 -18.79
C TYR A 138 -2.90 -5.32 -20.03
N ASP A 139 -1.96 -4.55 -20.37
CA ASP A 139 -1.66 -4.43 -21.76
C ASP A 139 -0.72 -5.59 -22.15
N ASN A 140 -1.30 -6.80 -22.20
CA ASN A 140 -0.58 -8.03 -22.54
C ASN A 140 0.04 -7.99 -23.95
N GLU A 141 -0.38 -7.07 -24.80
CA GLU A 141 0.24 -6.83 -26.09
C GLU A 141 1.62 -6.20 -25.94
N HIS A 142 1.80 -5.34 -24.91
CA HIS A 142 3.06 -4.62 -24.69
C HIS A 142 3.98 -5.29 -23.65
N SER A 143 3.45 -6.14 -22.78
CA SER A 143 4.25 -6.82 -21.73
C SER A 143 3.73 -8.21 -21.38
N PRO A 144 3.71 -9.16 -22.32
CA PRO A 144 3.26 -10.53 -22.05
C PRO A 144 4.15 -11.18 -20.98
N GLY A 145 3.58 -11.41 -19.78
CA GLY A 145 4.32 -11.98 -18.65
C GLY A 145 5.40 -11.07 -18.06
N GLY A 146 5.46 -9.80 -18.51
CA GLY A 146 6.34 -8.77 -17.96
C GLY A 146 5.72 -8.07 -16.76
N GLY A 147 6.51 -7.29 -16.07
CA GLY A 147 6.16 -6.46 -14.94
C GLY A 147 7.41 -5.79 -14.40
N PRO A 148 7.35 -5.02 -13.32
CA PRO A 148 6.15 -4.41 -12.78
C PRO A 148 5.50 -3.34 -13.70
N PRO A 149 4.19 -3.11 -13.61
CA PRO A 149 3.24 -3.78 -12.73
C PRO A 149 2.84 -5.18 -13.23
N HIS A 150 2.77 -6.14 -12.30
CA HIS A 150 2.23 -7.48 -12.58
C HIS A 150 0.72 -7.48 -12.40
N GLY A 151 0.00 -8.03 -13.36
CA GLY A 151 -1.43 -8.09 -13.33
C GLY A 151 -2.03 -8.91 -12.20
N SER A 152 -3.27 -8.57 -11.88
CA SER A 152 -4.10 -9.31 -10.92
C SER A 152 -5.56 -9.23 -11.33
N THR A 153 -6.31 -10.28 -11.03
CA THR A 153 -7.75 -10.24 -11.01
C THR A 153 -8.26 -10.13 -9.58
N LEU A 154 -9.53 -9.74 -9.41
CA LEU A 154 -10.15 -9.72 -8.09
C LEU A 154 -10.18 -11.11 -7.46
N GLU A 155 -10.47 -12.16 -8.27
CA GLU A 155 -10.49 -13.56 -7.83
C GLU A 155 -9.10 -14.00 -7.32
N GLU A 156 -8.01 -13.63 -8.01
CA GLU A 156 -6.66 -13.91 -7.53
C GLU A 156 -6.35 -13.22 -6.20
N ILE A 157 -6.76 -11.95 -6.04
CA ILE A 157 -6.58 -11.22 -4.79
C ILE A 157 -7.35 -11.91 -3.65
N GLU A 158 -8.61 -12.25 -3.86
CA GLU A 158 -9.42 -13.02 -2.90
C GLU A 158 -8.76 -14.37 -2.58
N GLY A 159 -8.23 -15.06 -3.58
CA GLY A 159 -7.48 -16.31 -3.41
C GLY A 159 -6.26 -16.14 -2.48
N TYR A 160 -5.46 -15.08 -2.68
CA TYR A 160 -4.27 -14.85 -1.86
C TYR A 160 -4.62 -14.43 -0.42
N PHE A 161 -5.56 -13.51 -0.24
CA PHE A 161 -5.82 -12.91 1.06
C PHE A 161 -6.87 -13.67 1.87
N VAL A 162 -7.99 -14.06 1.24
CA VAL A 162 -9.17 -14.63 1.93
C VAL A 162 -9.11 -16.15 1.99
N ALA A 163 -8.83 -16.83 0.88
CA ALA A 163 -8.77 -18.29 0.85
C ALA A 163 -7.65 -18.86 1.73
N SER A 164 -6.60 -18.06 2.00
CA SER A 164 -5.55 -18.38 2.97
C SER A 164 -6.04 -18.39 4.43
N GLY A 165 -7.25 -17.86 4.71
CA GLY A 165 -7.77 -17.67 6.07
C GLY A 165 -7.14 -16.53 6.85
N ARG A 166 -6.27 -15.71 6.22
CA ARG A 166 -5.52 -14.63 6.90
C ARG A 166 -6.32 -13.35 7.04
N PHE A 167 -7.24 -13.10 6.10
CA PHE A 167 -8.03 -11.88 6.06
C PHE A 167 -9.50 -12.15 5.76
N THR A 168 -10.34 -11.25 6.25
CA THR A 168 -11.77 -11.18 5.90
C THR A 168 -12.04 -9.84 5.20
N ILE A 169 -12.66 -9.86 4.03
CA ILE A 169 -13.08 -8.63 3.34
C ILE A 169 -14.25 -8.01 4.10
N GLU A 170 -14.12 -6.72 4.42
CA GLU A 170 -15.17 -5.92 5.06
C GLU A 170 -15.80 -4.91 4.09
N GLU A 171 -15.03 -4.48 3.08
CA GLU A 171 -15.48 -3.51 2.09
C GLU A 171 -14.73 -3.74 0.78
N SER A 172 -15.43 -3.60 -0.35
CA SER A 172 -14.83 -3.67 -1.69
C SER A 172 -15.60 -2.76 -2.63
N SER A 173 -14.89 -1.83 -3.30
CA SER A 173 -15.50 -0.86 -4.20
C SER A 173 -14.52 -0.39 -5.26
N VAL A 174 -15.05 0.08 -6.39
CA VAL A 174 -14.26 0.84 -7.35
C VAL A 174 -14.17 2.28 -6.84
N PRO A 175 -12.95 2.84 -6.65
CA PRO A 175 -12.82 4.22 -6.19
C PRO A 175 -13.40 5.20 -7.21
N GLY A 176 -14.04 6.25 -6.72
CA GLY A 176 -14.56 7.32 -7.56
C GLY A 176 -13.48 8.26 -8.10
N ARG A 177 -12.32 8.28 -7.41
CA ARG A 177 -11.15 9.08 -7.79
C ARG A 177 -9.95 8.17 -7.99
N SER A 178 -9.26 8.33 -9.12
CA SER A 178 -8.02 7.62 -9.46
C SER A 178 -7.01 8.57 -10.08
N TYR A 179 -5.77 8.12 -10.25
CA TYR A 179 -4.85 8.85 -11.13
C TYR A 179 -5.31 8.75 -12.58
N PRO A 180 -5.03 9.78 -13.40
CA PRO A 180 -5.36 9.73 -14.83
C PRO A 180 -4.85 8.44 -15.50
N GLY A 181 -5.75 7.75 -16.22
CA GLY A 181 -5.48 6.49 -16.89
C GLY A 181 -5.60 5.24 -15.99
N ARG A 182 -6.07 5.39 -14.74
CA ARG A 182 -6.35 4.27 -13.83
C ARG A 182 -7.82 4.12 -13.49
N GLU A 183 -8.66 5.02 -13.99
CA GLU A 183 -10.10 5.04 -13.73
C GLU A 183 -10.73 3.69 -14.13
N GLY A 184 -11.42 3.06 -13.21
CA GLY A 184 -12.06 1.75 -13.43
C GLY A 184 -11.10 0.55 -13.43
N LEU A 185 -9.79 0.77 -13.30
CA LEU A 185 -8.77 -0.28 -13.23
C LEU A 185 -8.27 -0.51 -11.79
N GLU A 186 -8.82 0.20 -10.83
CA GLU A 186 -8.46 0.10 -9.42
C GLU A 186 -9.62 -0.45 -8.59
N GLN A 187 -9.31 -1.30 -7.62
CA GLN A 187 -10.26 -1.81 -6.63
C GLN A 187 -9.75 -1.44 -5.24
N LEU A 188 -10.53 -0.66 -4.51
CA LEU A 188 -10.30 -0.40 -3.10
C LEU A 188 -10.92 -1.53 -2.30
N ILE A 189 -10.12 -2.15 -1.44
CA ILE A 189 -10.56 -3.24 -0.57
C ILE A 189 -10.07 -2.98 0.84
N ARG A 190 -11.00 -3.05 1.80
CA ARG A 190 -10.67 -3.06 3.22
C ARG A 190 -10.85 -4.45 3.78
N MET A 191 -9.80 -4.95 4.39
CA MET A 191 -9.75 -6.29 4.97
C MET A 191 -9.36 -6.22 6.44
N ARG A 192 -9.86 -7.14 7.23
CA ARG A 192 -9.44 -7.33 8.62
C ARG A 192 -8.55 -8.55 8.73
N ARG A 193 -7.45 -8.42 9.47
CA ARG A 193 -6.65 -9.56 9.91
C ARG A 193 -7.50 -10.52 10.75
N ALA A 194 -7.58 -11.79 10.34
CA ALA A 194 -8.27 -12.87 11.04
C ALA A 194 -7.54 -13.31 12.32
#